data_3d14bb8c577c16806523be7e63f20b1c
#
_entry.id   3d14bb8c577c16806523be7e63f20b1c
#
_cell.length_a   1.000
_cell.length_b   1.000
_cell.length_c   1.000
_cell.angle_alpha   90.00
_cell.angle_beta   90.00
_cell.angle_gamma   90.00
#
_symmetry.space_group_name_H-M   'P 1'
#
loop_
_entity.id
_entity.type
_entity.pdbx_description
1 polymer ?
#
loop_
_entity_poly.entity_id
_entity_poly.type
_entity_poly.pdbx_seq_one_letter_code
_entity_poly.pdbx_strand_id
1 'polypeptide(L)'
;MRMQLNEAVSKRLTELLSERNMTQYQLFMESGVPKSTIGNVINCSYESVKLRIIHEMCQGLGITLCDFFQSPLFDDYHLDP
;
A
#
# COMPACT_ATOMS: atom_id res chain seq x y z
N MET A 1 13.17 11.77 9.63
CA MET A 1 12.72 10.68 10.53
C MET A 1 12.53 9.41 9.72
N ARG A 2 13.09 8.31 10.20
CA ARG A 2 12.96 7.02 9.52
C ARG A 2 11.69 6.30 9.92
N MET A 3 11.21 5.41 9.06
CA MET A 3 10.03 4.60 9.31
C MET A 3 10.28 3.16 8.90
N GLN A 4 9.45 2.25 9.38
CA GLN A 4 9.48 0.86 8.96
C GLN A 4 8.92 0.74 7.54
N LEU A 5 9.33 -0.30 6.82
CA LEU A 5 8.85 -0.51 5.45
C LEU A 5 7.32 -0.66 5.37
N ASN A 6 6.72 -1.36 6.34
CA ASN A 6 5.26 -1.53 6.36
C ASN A 6 4.53 -0.19 6.56
N GLU A 7 5.13 0.73 7.31
CA GLU A 7 4.58 2.08 7.46
C GLU A 7 4.63 2.86 6.14
N ALA A 8 5.74 2.73 5.40
CA ALA A 8 5.87 3.36 4.08
C ALA A 8 4.82 2.81 3.11
N VAL A 9 4.60 1.49 3.12
CA VAL A 9 3.56 0.86 2.29
C VAL A 9 2.17 1.39 2.66
N SER A 10 1.88 1.48 3.96
CA SER A 10 0.60 2.02 4.43
C SER A 10 0.37 3.45 3.96
N LYS A 11 1.38 4.30 4.12
CA LYS A 11 1.29 5.71 3.68
C LYS A 11 1.10 5.82 2.18
N ARG A 12 1.84 5.02 1.41
CA ARG A 12 1.72 5.03 -0.04
C ARG A 12 0.34 4.60 -0.50
N LEU A 13 -0.19 3.53 0.10
CA LEU A 13 -1.54 3.05 -0.22
C LEU A 13 -2.57 4.13 0.10
N THR A 14 -2.46 4.77 1.25
CA THR A 14 -3.37 5.85 1.66
C THR A 14 -3.32 7.01 0.67
N GLU A 15 -2.13 7.42 0.23
CA GLU A 15 -1.97 8.46 -0.78
C GLU A 15 -2.68 8.10 -2.08
N LEU A 16 -2.46 6.87 -2.55
CA LEU A 16 -3.03 6.41 -3.82
C LEU A 16 -4.56 6.34 -3.76
N LEU A 17 -5.11 5.88 -2.66
CA LEU A 17 -6.56 5.86 -2.45
C LEU A 17 -7.12 7.29 -2.46
N SER A 18 -6.45 8.20 -1.76
CA SER A 18 -6.87 9.60 -1.70
C SER A 18 -6.84 10.26 -3.08
N GLU A 19 -5.78 10.06 -3.84
CA GLU A 19 -5.63 10.61 -5.19
C GLU A 19 -6.75 10.15 -6.13
N ARG A 20 -7.28 8.95 -5.92
CA ARG A 20 -8.31 8.35 -6.75
C ARG A 20 -9.71 8.51 -6.20
N ASN A 21 -9.86 9.17 -5.05
CA ASN A 21 -11.14 9.23 -4.32
C ASN A 21 -11.73 7.84 -4.12
N MET A 22 -10.87 6.88 -3.82
CA MET A 22 -11.25 5.48 -3.67
C MET A 22 -11.28 5.09 -2.19
N THR A 23 -12.34 4.42 -1.78
CA THR A 23 -12.46 3.89 -0.42
C THR A 23 -11.80 2.51 -0.32
N GLN A 24 -11.56 2.04 0.90
CA GLN A 24 -11.06 0.67 1.11
C GLN A 24 -12.04 -0.36 0.54
N TYR A 25 -13.34 -0.10 0.65
CA TYR A 25 -14.36 -0.98 0.09
C TYR A 25 -14.24 -1.07 -1.44
N GLN A 26 -14.07 0.09 -2.09
CA GLN A 26 -13.90 0.12 -3.54
C GLN A 26 -12.64 -0.63 -3.97
N LEU A 27 -11.55 -0.49 -3.22
CA LEU A 27 -10.32 -1.23 -3.50
C LEU A 27 -10.56 -2.74 -3.36
N PHE A 28 -11.31 -3.17 -2.35
CA PHE A 28 -11.70 -4.57 -2.21
C PHE A 28 -12.46 -5.03 -3.47
N MET A 29 -13.44 -4.26 -3.91
CA MET A 29 -14.24 -4.62 -5.09
C MET A 29 -13.40 -4.72 -6.37
N GLU A 30 -12.43 -3.81 -6.54
CA GLU A 30 -11.59 -3.77 -7.74
C GLU A 30 -10.44 -4.76 -7.73
N SER A 31 -9.89 -5.04 -6.56
CA SER A 31 -8.66 -5.85 -6.43
C SER A 31 -8.94 -7.30 -6.04
N GLY A 32 -10.05 -7.56 -5.38
CA GLY A 32 -10.32 -8.86 -4.79
C GLY A 32 -9.58 -9.11 -3.48
N VAL A 33 -8.77 -8.17 -3.02
CA VAL A 33 -8.09 -8.30 -1.73
C VAL A 33 -9.10 -8.10 -0.61
N PRO A 34 -9.22 -9.02 0.36
CA PRO A 34 -10.21 -8.89 1.43
C PRO A 34 -10.08 -7.56 2.18
N LYS A 35 -11.23 -6.99 2.58
CA LYS A 35 -11.25 -5.73 3.32
C LYS A 35 -10.42 -5.80 4.60
N SER A 36 -10.45 -6.94 5.30
CA SER A 36 -9.66 -7.14 6.50
C SER A 36 -8.16 -7.04 6.20
N THR A 37 -7.72 -7.58 5.08
CA THR A 37 -6.31 -7.51 4.66
C THR A 37 -5.92 -6.07 4.33
N ILE A 38 -6.77 -5.35 3.59
CA ILE A 38 -6.53 -3.94 3.27
C ILE A 38 -6.43 -3.12 4.55
N GLY A 39 -7.35 -3.32 5.48
CA GLY A 39 -7.34 -2.64 6.77
C GLY A 39 -6.07 -2.93 7.57
N ASN A 40 -5.62 -4.19 7.57
CA ASN A 40 -4.40 -4.58 8.27
C ASN A 40 -3.15 -3.93 7.66
N VAL A 41 -3.11 -3.80 6.33
CA VAL A 41 -2.00 -3.09 5.66
C VAL A 41 -1.99 -1.63 6.07
N ILE A 42 -3.15 -0.97 6.05
CA ILE A 42 -3.26 0.45 6.39
C ILE A 42 -2.93 0.69 7.87
N ASN A 43 -3.37 -0.19 8.74
CA ASN A 43 -3.15 -0.06 10.20
C ASN A 43 -1.78 -0.57 10.64
N CYS A 44 -0.96 -1.05 9.72
CA CYS A 44 0.36 -1.62 10.01
C CYS A 44 0.28 -2.79 11.01
N SER A 45 -0.80 -3.59 10.91
CA SER A 45 -0.99 -4.77 11.76
C SER A 45 -0.01 -5.88 11.40
N TYR A 46 0.53 -5.86 10.19
CA TYR A 46 1.55 -6.81 9.74
C TYR A 46 2.92 -6.17 9.81
N GLU A 47 3.89 -6.90 10.31
CA GLU A 47 5.30 -6.48 10.24
C GLU A 47 5.79 -6.45 8.80
N SER A 48 5.28 -7.37 7.99
CA SER A 48 5.66 -7.52 6.59
C SER A 48 4.41 -7.74 5.74
N VAL A 49 4.37 -7.13 4.57
CA VAL A 49 3.26 -7.28 3.62
C VAL A 49 3.74 -8.15 2.47
N LYS A 50 2.98 -9.18 2.12
CA LYS A 50 3.31 -10.04 0.98
C LYS A 50 3.30 -9.23 -0.31
N LEU A 51 4.34 -9.40 -1.11
CA LEU A 51 4.45 -8.72 -2.40
C LEU A 51 3.25 -9.02 -3.30
N ARG A 52 2.71 -10.24 -3.22
CA ARG A 52 1.52 -10.62 -3.98
C ARG A 52 0.33 -9.74 -3.62
N ILE A 53 0.14 -9.42 -2.35
CA ILE A 53 -0.95 -8.55 -1.90
C ILE A 53 -0.78 -7.15 -2.50
N ILE A 54 0.45 -6.63 -2.49
CA ILE A 54 0.75 -5.32 -3.09
C ILE A 54 0.42 -5.36 -4.58
N HIS A 55 0.81 -6.42 -5.28
CA HIS A 55 0.53 -6.56 -6.70
C HIS A 55 -0.98 -6.57 -6.99
N GLU A 56 -1.74 -7.32 -6.20
CA GLU A 56 -3.19 -7.39 -6.37
C GLU A 56 -3.86 -6.04 -6.11
N MET A 57 -3.39 -5.31 -5.09
CA MET A 57 -3.89 -3.95 -4.84
C MET A 57 -3.54 -3.01 -5.99
N CYS A 58 -2.34 -3.13 -6.57
CA CYS A 58 -1.96 -2.34 -7.74
C CYS A 58 -2.89 -2.60 -8.92
N GLN A 59 -3.28 -3.85 -9.14
CA GLN A 59 -4.24 -4.18 -10.20
C GLN A 59 -5.57 -3.50 -9.95
N GLY A 60 -6.04 -3.47 -8.70
CA GLY A 60 -7.27 -2.76 -8.35
C GLY A 60 -7.16 -1.24 -8.49
N LEU A 61 -5.96 -0.70 -8.28
CA LEU A 61 -5.69 0.74 -8.44
C LEU A 61 -5.43 1.14 -9.90
N GLY A 62 -5.20 0.16 -10.78
CA GLY A 62 -4.87 0.43 -12.18
C GLY A 62 -3.46 0.94 -12.39
N ILE A 63 -2.52 0.54 -11.53
CA ILE A 63 -1.11 0.95 -11.62
C ILE A 63 -0.20 -0.27 -11.65
N THR A 64 1.07 -0.05 -12.01
CA THR A 64 2.10 -1.08 -11.95
C THR A 64 2.74 -1.12 -10.57
N LEU A 65 3.49 -2.20 -10.28
CA LEU A 65 4.32 -2.25 -9.07
C LEU A 65 5.36 -1.14 -9.07
N CYS A 66 5.93 -0.82 -10.24
CA CYS A 66 6.89 0.27 -10.35
C CYS A 66 6.25 1.59 -9.93
N ASP A 67 5.02 1.86 -10.38
CA ASP A 67 4.30 3.07 -10.01
C ASP A 67 4.05 3.13 -8.49
N PHE A 68 3.71 2.00 -7.90
CA PHE A 68 3.47 1.93 -6.46
C PHE A 68 4.69 2.38 -5.67
N PHE A 69 5.87 1.87 -6.05
CA PHE A 69 7.11 2.15 -5.34
C PHE A 69 7.82 3.42 -5.81
N GLN A 70 7.25 4.14 -6.75
CA GLN A 70 7.77 5.42 -7.25
C GLN A 70 7.39 6.53 -6.27
N SER A 71 8.08 6.59 -5.14
CA SER A 71 7.78 7.54 -4.08
C SER A 71 9.01 7.74 -3.18
N PRO A 72 9.26 8.97 -2.71
CA PRO A 72 10.33 9.23 -1.73
C PRO A 72 10.18 8.43 -0.43
N LEU A 73 8.97 7.94 -0.14
CA LEU A 73 8.73 7.10 1.05
C LEU A 73 9.63 5.87 1.08
N PHE A 74 10.06 5.38 -0.08
CA PHE A 74 10.87 4.16 -0.19
C PHE A 74 12.36 4.43 -0.36
N ASP A 75 12.79 5.68 -0.25
CA ASP A 75 14.22 6.02 -0.30
C ASP A 75 14.91 5.49 0.96
N ASP A 76 16.14 4.99 0.79
CA ASP A 76 16.89 4.34 1.87
C ASP A 76 17.00 5.17 3.14
N TYR A 77 17.17 6.49 3.01
CA TYR A 77 17.35 7.33 4.20
C TYR A 77 16.02 7.63 4.92
N HIS A 78 14.89 7.21 4.35
CA HIS A 78 13.58 7.30 5.01
C HIS A 78 13.17 5.99 5.68
N LEU A 79 13.85 4.89 5.37
CA LEU A 79 13.48 3.56 5.84
C LEU A 79 14.50 3.04 6.84
N ASP A 80 14.01 2.39 7.90
CA ASP A 80 14.86 1.62 8.81
C ASP A 80 15.28 0.33 8.11
N PRO A 81 16.52 -0.13 8.34
CA PRO A 81 17.00 -1.37 7.77
C PRO A 81 16.17 -2.57 8.18
#